data_56a41fab851556f01000263a6c6d8601
#
_entry.id   56a41fab851556f01000263a6c6d8601
#
_cell.length_a   1.000
_cell.length_b   1.000
_cell.length_c   1.000
_cell.angle_alpha   90.00
_cell.angle_beta   90.00
_cell.angle_gamma   90.00
#
_symmetry.space_group_name_H-M   'P 1'
#
loop_
_entity.id
_entity.type
_entity.pdbx_description
1 polymer ?
#
loop_
_entity_poly.entity_id
_entity_poly.type
_entity_poly.pdbx_seq_one_letter_code
_entity_poly.pdbx_strand_id
1 'polypeptide(L)'
;MKKSIFMALAGVMMVSSAAHAISVTGEAGEHYTNLGVGFGTESTGLAVSGNWLHSDNDGDAAGLGLGLNIPLGPFLATVGGKGIYTNPKQGDEGYAAAVGGGLQWKIGDSFRLYGDYYYSPDSLSSGIDSYQEANVGASWTIMRPLSIQAGYRYLNLAGKDGNRDNTIADGQIGRA
;
A
#
# COMPACT_ATOMS: atom_id res chain seq x y z
N MET A 1 -2.57 24.22 10.15
CA MET A 1 -3.21 23.06 9.50
C MET A 1 -2.50 21.71 9.72
N LYS A 2 -1.21 21.67 10.08
CA LYS A 2 -0.45 20.41 10.33
C LYS A 2 -0.82 19.67 11.64
N LYS A 3 -1.46 20.33 12.60
CA LYS A 3 -1.84 19.73 13.90
C LYS A 3 -3.15 18.93 13.87
N SER A 4 -4.01 19.16 12.90
CA SER A 4 -5.33 18.49 12.80
C SER A 4 -5.25 17.08 12.21
N ILE A 5 -4.23 16.79 11.43
CA ILE A 5 -4.02 15.46 10.81
C ILE A 5 -3.55 14.44 11.87
N PHE A 6 -2.73 14.88 12.83
CA PHE A 6 -2.28 14.03 13.94
C PHE A 6 -3.41 13.61 14.89
N MET A 7 -4.42 14.47 15.08
CA MET A 7 -5.57 14.15 15.93
C MET A 7 -6.57 13.19 15.27
N ALA A 8 -6.69 13.19 13.95
CA ALA A 8 -7.54 12.24 13.24
C ALA A 8 -6.95 10.82 13.25
N LEU A 9 -5.62 10.68 13.24
CA LEU A 9 -4.95 9.38 13.29
C LEU A 9 -5.08 8.70 14.67
N ALA A 10 -5.14 9.48 15.75
CA ALA A 10 -5.29 8.95 17.12
C ALA A 10 -6.71 8.42 17.42
N GLY A 11 -7.72 8.83 16.66
CA GLY A 11 -9.13 8.46 16.88
C GLY A 11 -9.55 7.10 16.34
N VAL A 12 -8.77 6.50 15.43
CA VAL A 12 -9.13 5.23 14.76
C VAL A 12 -8.61 4.00 15.50
N MET A 13 -7.81 4.16 16.54
CA MET A 13 -7.16 3.07 17.29
C MET A 13 -8.07 2.31 18.27
N MET A 14 -9.38 2.55 18.31
CA MET A 14 -10.23 2.00 19.38
C MET A 14 -11.24 0.93 18.93
N VAL A 15 -11.03 0.24 17.83
CA VAL A 15 -11.91 -0.88 17.47
C VAL A 15 -11.09 -2.14 17.23
N SER A 16 -10.70 -2.85 18.27
CA SER A 16 -10.18 -4.21 18.12
C SER A 16 -10.64 -5.13 19.27
N SER A 17 -11.73 -5.82 19.03
CA SER A 17 -12.06 -7.03 19.77
C SER A 17 -12.77 -8.05 18.87
N ALA A 18 -12.14 -8.41 17.76
CA ALA A 18 -12.53 -9.59 16.98
C ALA A 18 -11.25 -10.25 16.46
N ALA A 19 -11.24 -11.57 16.42
CA ALA A 19 -10.09 -12.43 16.07
C ALA A 19 -9.56 -12.29 14.62
N HIS A 20 -9.91 -11.23 13.93
CA HIS A 20 -9.40 -10.85 12.60
C HIS A 20 -8.70 -9.52 12.74
N ALA A 21 -7.38 -9.54 12.61
CA ALA A 21 -6.56 -8.35 12.73
C ALA A 21 -6.93 -7.31 11.65
N ILE A 22 -7.57 -6.23 12.06
CA ILE A 22 -7.70 -5.02 11.26
C ILE A 22 -6.41 -4.23 11.46
N SER A 23 -5.77 -3.88 10.37
CA SER A 23 -4.61 -3.00 10.38
C SER A 23 -4.98 -1.62 9.82
N VAL A 24 -4.47 -0.58 10.45
CA VAL A 24 -4.53 0.79 9.95
C VAL A 24 -3.10 1.28 9.85
N THR A 25 -2.72 1.81 8.70
CA THR A 25 -1.37 2.27 8.44
C THR A 25 -1.38 3.72 7.98
N GLY A 26 -0.49 4.52 8.56
CA GLY A 26 -0.14 5.84 8.05
C GLY A 26 1.31 5.82 7.58
N GLU A 27 1.56 6.32 6.39
CA GLU A 27 2.87 6.31 5.76
C GLU A 27 3.19 7.71 5.28
N ALA A 28 4.40 8.17 5.54
CA ALA A 28 4.91 9.43 5.05
C ALA A 28 6.21 9.20 4.29
N GLY A 29 6.25 9.63 3.03
CA GLY A 29 7.45 9.72 2.21
C GLY A 29 7.88 11.18 2.09
N GLU A 30 8.91 11.44 1.30
CA GLU A 30 9.47 12.77 1.12
C GLU A 30 8.46 13.74 0.47
N HIS A 31 7.65 13.24 -0.47
CA HIS A 31 6.67 14.03 -1.24
C HIS A 31 5.29 13.39 -1.30
N TYR A 32 4.98 12.44 -0.43
CA TYR A 32 3.67 11.80 -0.41
C TYR A 32 3.25 11.35 0.98
N THR A 33 1.95 11.18 1.14
CA THR A 33 1.32 10.57 2.31
C THR A 33 0.40 9.46 1.85
N ASN A 34 0.43 8.30 2.54
CA ASN A 34 -0.47 7.19 2.27
C ASN A 34 -1.18 6.75 3.55
N LEU A 35 -2.48 6.57 3.45
CA LEU A 35 -3.32 6.00 4.50
C LEU A 35 -3.84 4.65 4.01
N GLY A 36 -3.71 3.64 4.84
CA GLY A 36 -4.12 2.28 4.50
C GLY A 36 -4.95 1.63 5.58
N VAL A 37 -5.84 0.76 5.16
CA VAL A 37 -6.60 -0.15 6.02
C VAL A 37 -6.46 -1.56 5.46
N GLY A 38 -6.37 -2.54 6.34
CA GLY A 38 -6.24 -3.94 5.96
C GLY A 38 -7.02 -4.87 6.88
N PHE A 39 -7.51 -5.95 6.33
CA PHE A 39 -8.15 -7.03 7.03
C PHE A 39 -7.53 -8.36 6.58
N GLY A 40 -7.06 -9.16 7.52
CA GLY A 40 -6.42 -10.44 7.20
C GLY A 40 -5.05 -10.34 6.51
N THR A 41 -4.48 -9.16 6.37
CA THR A 41 -3.22 -8.93 5.61
C THR A 41 -1.98 -9.59 6.23
N GLU A 42 -2.05 -9.97 7.50
CA GLU A 42 -0.97 -10.60 8.23
C GLU A 42 -1.30 -12.04 8.70
N SER A 43 -2.45 -12.54 8.30
CA SER A 43 -2.95 -13.87 8.65
C SER A 43 -3.15 -14.72 7.40
N THR A 44 -3.17 -16.04 7.58
CA THR A 44 -3.47 -17.00 6.51
C THR A 44 -4.91 -16.83 6.02
N GLY A 45 -5.13 -16.95 4.72
CA GLY A 45 -6.45 -16.92 4.11
C GLY A 45 -6.72 -15.61 3.36
N LEU A 46 -7.97 -15.19 3.32
CA LEU A 46 -8.38 -14.01 2.57
C LEU A 46 -7.85 -12.73 3.21
N ALA A 47 -7.27 -11.88 2.40
CA ALA A 47 -6.83 -10.54 2.75
C ALA A 47 -7.58 -9.50 1.92
N VAL A 48 -8.03 -8.45 2.58
CA VAL A 48 -8.65 -7.27 1.96
C VAL A 48 -7.86 -6.05 2.37
N SER A 49 -7.57 -5.17 1.45
CA SER A 49 -6.86 -3.92 1.74
C SER A 49 -7.46 -2.75 0.98
N GLY A 50 -7.36 -1.57 1.58
CA GLY A 50 -7.68 -0.31 0.93
C GLY A 50 -6.60 0.70 1.26
N ASN A 51 -6.27 1.56 0.32
CA ASN A 51 -5.33 2.65 0.56
C ASN A 51 -5.69 3.90 -0.23
N TRP A 52 -5.31 5.03 0.32
CA TRP A 52 -5.35 6.33 -0.34
C TRP A 52 -3.98 6.98 -0.21
N LEU A 53 -3.43 7.34 -1.36
CA LEU A 53 -2.12 7.95 -1.50
C LEU A 53 -2.31 9.35 -2.07
N HIS A 54 -1.72 10.33 -1.42
CA HIS A 54 -1.66 11.72 -1.85
C HIS A 54 -0.21 12.11 -2.11
N SER A 55 0.08 12.58 -3.33
CA SER A 55 1.37 13.14 -3.69
C SER A 55 1.28 14.64 -3.84
N ASP A 56 2.23 15.36 -3.26
CA ASP A 56 2.31 16.83 -3.36
C ASP A 56 2.53 17.28 -4.81
N ASN A 57 3.16 16.46 -5.63
CA ASN A 57 3.57 16.80 -6.99
C ASN A 57 2.71 16.12 -8.08
N ASP A 58 2.25 14.90 -7.86
CA ASP A 58 1.75 14.02 -8.93
C ASP A 58 0.27 13.63 -8.82
N GLY A 59 -0.42 14.03 -7.73
CA GLY A 59 -1.86 13.82 -7.56
C GLY A 59 -2.22 12.74 -6.56
N ASP A 60 -3.40 12.14 -6.73
CA ASP A 60 -4.00 11.19 -5.80
C ASP A 60 -4.16 9.80 -6.43
N ALA A 61 -4.04 8.78 -5.61
CA ALA A 61 -4.38 7.40 -5.98
C ALA A 61 -5.14 6.72 -4.84
N ALA A 62 -6.20 6.00 -5.18
CA ALA A 62 -6.94 5.17 -4.24
C ALA A 62 -6.97 3.73 -4.74
N GLY A 63 -6.75 2.77 -3.84
CA GLY A 63 -6.69 1.36 -4.19
C GLY A 63 -7.53 0.49 -3.27
N LEU A 64 -8.12 -0.56 -3.86
CA LEU A 64 -8.76 -1.66 -3.15
C LEU A 64 -8.13 -2.97 -3.59
N GLY A 65 -7.61 -3.74 -2.64
CA GLY A 65 -6.93 -5.01 -2.88
C GLY A 65 -7.65 -6.21 -2.30
N LEU A 66 -7.60 -7.30 -3.03
CA LEU A 66 -8.02 -8.63 -2.58
C LEU A 66 -6.85 -9.59 -2.80
N GLY A 67 -6.52 -10.38 -1.79
CA GLY A 67 -5.43 -11.34 -1.85
C GLY A 67 -5.73 -12.62 -1.10
N LEU A 68 -4.99 -13.65 -1.44
CA LEU A 68 -4.95 -14.91 -0.71
C LEU A 68 -3.56 -15.09 -0.11
N ASN A 69 -3.50 -15.19 1.21
CA ASN A 69 -2.28 -15.42 1.95
C ASN A 69 -2.06 -16.91 2.20
N ILE A 70 -0.92 -17.40 1.73
CA ILE A 70 -0.51 -18.81 1.78
C ILE A 70 0.70 -18.93 2.72
N PRO A 71 0.61 -19.71 3.80
CA PRO A 71 1.72 -19.91 4.71
C PRO A 71 2.76 -20.85 4.09
N LEU A 72 4.02 -20.42 4.07
CA LEU A 72 5.16 -21.17 3.58
C LEU A 72 6.25 -21.24 4.67
N GLY A 73 5.99 -21.98 5.73
CA GLY A 73 6.86 -22.04 6.90
C GLY A 73 6.96 -20.67 7.61
N PRO A 74 8.15 -20.06 7.73
CA PRO A 74 8.29 -18.74 8.33
C PRO A 74 7.84 -17.60 7.42
N PHE A 75 7.46 -17.90 6.19
CA PHE A 75 7.00 -16.94 5.19
C PHE A 75 5.49 -16.95 5.05
N LEU A 76 4.95 -15.80 4.71
CA LEU A 76 3.55 -15.64 4.26
C LEU A 76 3.60 -15.07 2.85
N ALA A 77 3.22 -15.87 1.86
CA ALA A 77 3.12 -15.43 0.47
C ALA A 77 1.70 -14.95 0.19
N THR A 78 1.58 -13.83 -0.50
CA THR A 78 0.30 -13.26 -0.93
C THR A 78 0.23 -13.28 -2.44
N VAL A 79 -0.90 -13.75 -2.99
CA VAL A 79 -1.23 -13.60 -4.42
C VAL A 79 -2.57 -12.89 -4.50
N GLY A 80 -2.68 -11.89 -5.38
CA GLY A 80 -3.93 -11.14 -5.43
C GLY A 80 -4.02 -10.12 -6.56
N GLY A 81 -5.03 -9.27 -6.45
CA GLY A 81 -5.26 -8.16 -7.36
C GLY A 81 -5.68 -6.90 -6.62
N LYS A 82 -5.46 -5.78 -7.27
CA LYS A 82 -5.85 -4.44 -6.80
C LYS A 82 -6.63 -3.72 -7.89
N GLY A 83 -7.77 -3.12 -7.53
CA GLY A 83 -8.39 -2.07 -8.32
C GLY A 83 -7.85 -0.72 -7.86
N ILE A 84 -7.34 0.08 -8.78
CA ILE A 84 -6.72 1.38 -8.51
C ILE A 84 -7.47 2.45 -9.29
N TYR A 85 -7.82 3.53 -8.62
CA TYR A 85 -8.28 4.78 -9.21
C TYR A 85 -7.18 5.83 -9.04
N THR A 86 -6.89 6.57 -10.11
CA THR A 86 -5.85 7.59 -10.12
C THR A 86 -6.40 8.91 -10.63
N ASN A 87 -6.02 9.97 -9.96
CA ASN A 87 -6.29 11.34 -10.37
C ASN A 87 -4.95 12.11 -10.39
N PRO A 88 -4.15 11.93 -11.45
CA PRO A 88 -2.87 12.60 -11.58
C PRO A 88 -3.06 14.09 -11.83
N LYS A 89 -2.14 14.92 -11.34
CA LYS A 89 -2.15 16.36 -11.62
C LYS A 89 -1.89 16.71 -13.10
N GLN A 90 -1.21 15.80 -13.82
CA GLN A 90 -0.95 15.94 -15.25
C GLN A 90 -1.46 14.68 -15.96
N GLY A 91 -2.54 14.81 -16.71
CA GLY A 91 -3.22 13.72 -17.43
C GLY A 91 -4.68 13.57 -17.01
N ASP A 92 -5.33 12.62 -17.61
CA ASP A 92 -6.74 12.30 -17.32
C ASP A 92 -6.86 11.36 -16.11
N GLU A 93 -7.99 11.44 -15.42
CA GLU A 93 -8.37 10.46 -14.42
C GLU A 93 -8.37 9.06 -15.03
N GLY A 94 -7.87 8.08 -14.27
CA GLY A 94 -7.75 6.73 -14.76
C GLY A 94 -8.05 5.67 -13.72
N TYR A 95 -8.25 4.46 -14.20
CA TYR A 95 -8.32 3.28 -13.36
C TYR A 95 -7.46 2.15 -13.92
N ALA A 96 -6.99 1.29 -13.03
CA ALA A 96 -6.21 0.12 -13.39
C ALA A 96 -6.64 -1.08 -12.54
N ALA A 97 -6.58 -2.26 -13.13
CA ALA A 97 -6.69 -3.51 -12.41
C ALA A 97 -5.32 -4.20 -12.43
N ALA A 98 -4.62 -4.13 -11.32
CA ALA A 98 -3.30 -4.72 -11.18
C ALA A 98 -3.37 -6.12 -10.56
N VAL A 99 -2.50 -7.00 -11.03
CA VAL A 99 -2.29 -8.32 -10.45
C VAL A 99 -0.87 -8.40 -9.89
N GLY A 100 -0.70 -9.19 -8.84
CA GLY A 100 0.60 -9.29 -8.20
C GLY A 100 0.59 -10.11 -6.94
N GLY A 101 1.57 -9.87 -6.10
CA GLY A 101 1.69 -10.56 -4.84
C GLY A 101 2.83 -10.05 -4.00
N GLY A 102 3.01 -10.67 -2.86
CA GLY A 102 4.03 -10.30 -1.90
C GLY A 102 4.54 -11.47 -1.10
N LEU A 103 5.60 -11.21 -0.38
CA LEU A 103 6.20 -12.12 0.55
C LEU A 103 6.48 -11.39 1.86
N GLN A 104 6.08 -11.99 2.96
CA GLN A 104 6.41 -11.53 4.30
C GLN A 104 7.20 -12.61 5.02
N TRP A 105 8.27 -12.22 5.67
CA TRP A 105 9.08 -13.10 6.51
C TRP A 105 9.05 -12.61 7.95
N LYS A 106 8.46 -13.41 8.83
CA LYS A 106 8.42 -13.13 10.27
C LYS A 106 9.68 -13.69 10.93
N ILE A 107 10.43 -12.80 11.56
CA ILE A 107 11.65 -13.11 12.30
C ILE A 107 11.39 -12.89 13.79
N GLY A 108 11.06 -13.99 14.48
CA GLY A 108 10.57 -13.91 15.86
C GLY A 108 9.21 -13.24 15.97
N ASP A 109 8.92 -12.65 17.14
CA ASP A 109 7.60 -12.08 17.46
C ASP A 109 7.47 -10.59 17.09
N SER A 110 8.58 -9.91 16.86
CA SER A 110 8.62 -8.45 16.76
C SER A 110 9.14 -7.92 15.44
N PHE A 111 9.84 -8.73 14.64
CA PHE A 111 10.47 -8.24 13.42
C PHE A 111 9.90 -8.95 12.19
N ARG A 112 9.69 -8.18 11.11
CA ARG A 112 9.17 -8.68 9.84
C ARG A 112 9.85 -7.96 8.69
N LEU A 113 10.27 -8.73 7.68
CA LEU A 113 10.62 -8.23 6.36
C LEU A 113 9.42 -8.44 5.43
N TYR A 114 9.19 -7.52 4.51
CA TYR A 114 8.13 -7.64 3.51
C TYR A 114 8.57 -7.08 2.18
N GLY A 115 7.97 -7.62 1.13
CA GLY A 115 8.08 -7.09 -0.21
C GLY A 115 6.86 -7.49 -1.02
N ASP A 116 6.34 -6.59 -1.84
CA ASP A 116 5.24 -6.84 -2.74
C ASP A 116 5.44 -6.13 -4.07
N TYR A 117 4.84 -6.69 -5.11
CA TYR A 117 4.86 -6.15 -6.46
C TYR A 117 3.51 -6.37 -7.13
N TYR A 118 2.98 -5.29 -7.73
CA TYR A 118 1.74 -5.29 -8.49
C TYR A 118 1.94 -4.61 -9.83
N TYR A 119 1.33 -5.17 -10.87
CA TYR A 119 1.42 -4.68 -12.23
C TYR A 119 0.05 -4.72 -12.93
N SER A 120 -0.27 -3.65 -13.67
CA SER A 120 -1.41 -3.59 -14.58
C SER A 120 -0.92 -3.22 -15.97
N PRO A 121 -1.15 -4.05 -16.99
CA PRO A 121 -0.87 -3.70 -18.38
C PRO A 121 -1.95 -2.74 -18.93
N ASP A 122 -1.68 -2.14 -20.08
CA ASP A 122 -2.62 -1.25 -20.81
C ASP A 122 -4.01 -1.87 -21.00
N SER A 123 -4.08 -3.18 -21.28
CA SER A 123 -5.35 -3.90 -21.47
C SER A 123 -6.25 -3.93 -20.23
N LEU A 124 -5.71 -3.69 -19.04
CA LEU A 124 -6.41 -3.63 -17.75
C LEU A 124 -6.40 -2.23 -17.14
N SER A 125 -6.02 -1.23 -17.92
CA SER A 125 -5.92 0.16 -17.49
C SER A 125 -6.74 1.06 -18.43
N SER A 126 -7.22 2.19 -17.90
CA SER A 126 -7.88 3.24 -18.66
C SER A 126 -7.39 4.59 -18.17
N GLY A 127 -7.07 5.49 -19.09
CA GLY A 127 -6.46 6.79 -18.79
C GLY A 127 -4.94 6.74 -18.54
N ILE A 128 -4.38 5.56 -18.28
CA ILE A 128 -2.95 5.29 -18.13
C ILE A 128 -2.55 4.07 -18.96
N ASP A 129 -1.29 4.01 -19.38
CA ASP A 129 -0.75 2.93 -20.21
C ASP A 129 -0.37 1.70 -19.38
N SER A 130 0.23 1.91 -18.22
CA SER A 130 0.49 0.84 -17.25
C SER A 130 0.61 1.38 -15.82
N TYR A 131 0.40 0.48 -14.87
CA TYR A 131 0.61 0.73 -13.45
C TYR A 131 1.66 -0.25 -12.91
N GLN A 132 2.61 0.27 -12.16
CA GLN A 132 3.62 -0.53 -11.46
C GLN A 132 3.75 -0.04 -10.03
N GLU A 133 3.64 -0.96 -9.08
CA GLU A 133 3.88 -0.69 -7.66
C GLU A 133 4.81 -1.75 -7.11
N ALA A 134 5.88 -1.31 -6.45
CA ALA A 134 6.78 -2.17 -5.71
C ALA A 134 7.01 -1.59 -4.31
N ASN A 135 6.92 -2.42 -3.30
CA ASN A 135 7.21 -2.06 -1.91
C ASN A 135 8.18 -3.08 -1.33
N VAL A 136 9.15 -2.62 -0.58
CA VAL A 136 10.05 -3.46 0.20
C VAL A 136 10.41 -2.77 1.50
N GLY A 137 10.45 -3.51 2.60
CA GLY A 137 10.78 -2.92 3.88
C GLY A 137 10.86 -3.89 5.03
N ALA A 138 11.08 -3.30 6.20
CA ALA A 138 11.12 -3.97 7.48
C ALA A 138 10.13 -3.34 8.45
N SER A 139 9.52 -4.14 9.28
CA SER A 139 8.59 -3.75 10.33
C SER A 139 9.09 -4.25 11.68
N TRP A 140 9.03 -3.40 12.68
CA TRP A 140 9.34 -3.74 14.07
C TRP A 140 8.13 -3.43 14.95
N THR A 141 7.59 -4.46 15.59
CA THR A 141 6.49 -4.33 16.57
C THR A 141 7.08 -3.95 17.92
N ILE A 142 6.82 -2.72 18.35
CA ILE A 142 7.25 -2.21 19.66
C ILE A 142 6.38 -2.79 20.76
N MET A 143 5.07 -2.72 20.57
CA MET A 143 4.04 -3.33 21.41
C MET A 143 2.77 -3.50 20.57
N ARG A 144 2.04 -4.58 20.76
CA ARG A 144 0.76 -4.78 20.04
C ARG A 144 -0.29 -3.78 20.51
N PRO A 145 -0.96 -3.05 19.60
CA PRO A 145 -0.94 -3.18 18.13
C PRO A 145 0.07 -2.27 17.40
N LEU A 146 1.00 -1.61 18.10
CA LEU A 146 1.90 -0.58 17.53
C LEU A 146 3.14 -1.20 16.88
N SER A 147 3.34 -0.92 15.60
CA SER A 147 4.56 -1.26 14.85
C SER A 147 5.07 -0.04 14.10
N ILE A 148 6.38 0.08 13.98
CA ILE A 148 7.04 1.02 13.09
C ILE A 148 7.61 0.28 11.89
N GLN A 149 7.60 0.92 10.74
CA GLN A 149 8.10 0.33 9.50
C GLN A 149 9.02 1.33 8.80
N ALA A 150 10.04 0.79 8.16
CA ALA A 150 10.90 1.53 7.28
C ALA A 150 11.09 0.73 5.99
N GLY A 151 11.11 1.40 4.85
CA GLY A 151 11.21 0.72 3.58
C GLY A 151 11.35 1.67 2.41
N TYR A 152 11.13 1.13 1.24
CA TYR A 152 11.12 1.85 -0.02
C TYR A 152 9.86 1.52 -0.81
N ARG A 153 9.23 2.53 -1.36
CA ARG A 153 8.08 2.40 -2.26
C ARG A 153 8.40 3.02 -3.60
N TYR A 154 8.08 2.29 -4.64
CA TYR A 154 8.07 2.76 -6.00
C TYR A 154 6.67 2.59 -6.58
N LEU A 155 6.09 3.67 -7.11
CA LEU A 155 4.80 3.65 -7.77
C LEU A 155 4.88 4.53 -9.01
N ASN A 156 4.75 3.90 -10.16
CA ASN A 156 4.83 4.55 -11.45
C ASN A 156 3.54 4.31 -12.26
N LEU A 157 3.05 5.39 -12.86
CA LEU A 157 1.96 5.42 -13.82
C LEU A 157 2.54 5.81 -15.18
N ALA A 158 2.60 4.89 -16.12
CA ALA A 158 2.98 5.23 -17.48
C ALA A 158 1.85 6.04 -18.14
N GLY A 159 2.22 7.20 -18.70
CA GLY A 159 1.28 8.09 -19.38
C GLY A 159 0.84 7.49 -20.71
N LYS A 160 -0.46 7.64 -21.04
CA LYS A 160 -1.04 7.21 -22.32
C LYS A 160 -0.95 8.31 -23.38
N ASP A 161 -0.82 7.92 -24.65
CA ASP A 161 -0.86 8.79 -25.81
C ASP A 161 0.16 9.94 -25.80
N GLY A 162 1.38 9.71 -25.30
CA GLY A 162 2.46 10.68 -25.25
C GLY A 162 2.44 11.61 -24.02
N ASN A 163 1.56 11.36 -23.07
CA ASN A 163 1.61 11.99 -21.75
C ASN A 163 2.83 11.50 -20.98
N ARG A 164 3.33 12.33 -20.07
CA ARG A 164 4.49 11.98 -19.24
C ARG A 164 4.12 10.89 -18.23
N ASP A 165 5.09 10.05 -17.92
CA ASP A 165 5.00 9.14 -16.80
C ASP A 165 4.91 9.92 -15.49
N ASN A 166 4.00 9.50 -14.61
CA ASN A 166 3.85 10.08 -13.28
C ASN A 166 4.40 9.09 -12.25
N THR A 167 5.49 9.44 -11.60
CA THR A 167 6.04 8.65 -10.49
C THR A 167 5.46 9.20 -9.19
N ILE A 168 4.32 8.65 -8.77
CA ILE A 168 3.56 9.15 -7.60
C ILE A 168 4.31 8.89 -6.29
N ALA A 169 5.09 7.81 -6.22
CA ALA A 169 5.94 7.51 -5.09
C ALA A 169 7.27 6.91 -5.57
N ASP A 170 8.36 7.54 -5.20
CA ASP A 170 9.73 7.06 -5.40
C ASP A 170 10.56 7.52 -4.21
N GLY A 171 10.70 6.68 -3.20
CA GLY A 171 11.46 7.09 -2.04
C GLY A 171 11.34 6.19 -0.81
N GLN A 172 12.07 6.61 0.21
CA GLN A 172 12.07 5.96 1.51
C GLN A 172 10.75 6.18 2.23
N ILE A 173 10.29 5.17 2.92
CA ILE A 173 9.07 5.17 3.71
C ILE A 173 9.45 5.16 5.19
N GLY A 174 8.85 6.08 5.97
CA GLY A 174 8.69 5.93 7.41
C GLY A 174 7.23 5.67 7.72
N ARG A 175 6.93 4.59 8.44
CA ARG A 175 5.57 4.14 8.74
C ARG A 175 5.42 3.84 10.23
N ALA A 176 4.33 4.27 10.82
CA ALA A 176 3.95 3.95 12.20
C ALA A 176 2.53 3.39 12.26
#